data_43d63654aaf6141051a49e499f013254
#
_entry.id   43d63654aaf6141051a49e499f013254
#
_cell.length_a   1.000
_cell.length_b   1.000
_cell.length_c   1.000
_cell.angle_alpha   90.00
_cell.angle_beta   90.00
_cell.angle_gamma   90.00
#
_symmetry.space_group_name_H-M   'P 1'
#
loop_
_entity.id
_entity.type
_entity.pdbx_description
1 polymer ?
#
loop_
_entity_poly.entity_id
_entity_poly.type
_entity_poly.pdbx_seq_one_letter_code
_entity_poly.pdbx_strand_id
1 'polypeptide(L)'
;MDEELLQLKRIDLIAYATTQGYVVDRRESSRQSVVLRRDSDQDKIIVTKGRNGMSIYFSVRDDADRGTIIDFVQRRKGVNLGGVRAELRRWLGAHPAARATSQPEGRGASDFDRVAISRALAGMRVCHEHPYLAARGISPQIQADERFRGRVLADERGNAVFPHWDAEGWCGFEVRNRTFRGFCAGGRKGAWVTSQWEEAPEVVIVESAIDGLSHAQLVAAGKLEANAKAAYLSTGGALGSRQREVVRDFLSRARGRIVIGTDNDPAGDRLAAEIAQLVPGRDITRARPEYKDWNDMVSKNV
;
A
#
# COMPACT_ATOMS: atom_id res chain seq x y z
N MET A 1 -19.44 -9.79 12.42
CA MET A 1 -19.59 -8.85 11.27
C MET A 1 -20.68 -9.42 10.38
N ASP A 2 -21.61 -8.60 9.92
CA ASP A 2 -22.79 -9.04 9.14
C ASP A 2 -22.33 -9.59 7.77
N GLU A 3 -22.48 -10.90 7.58
CA GLU A 3 -21.98 -11.63 6.39
C GLU A 3 -22.67 -11.15 5.11
N GLU A 4 -23.96 -10.81 5.20
CA GLU A 4 -24.70 -10.24 4.08
C GLU A 4 -24.09 -8.90 3.62
N LEU A 5 -23.73 -8.04 4.58
CA LEU A 5 -23.15 -6.74 4.25
C LEU A 5 -21.79 -6.89 3.55
N LEU A 6 -21.02 -7.92 3.93
CA LEU A 6 -19.77 -8.25 3.24
C LEU A 6 -20.03 -8.74 1.81
N GLN A 7 -21.06 -9.55 1.59
CA GLN A 7 -21.45 -10.00 0.26
C GLN A 7 -21.91 -8.82 -0.62
N LEU A 8 -22.73 -7.92 -0.08
CA LEU A 8 -23.20 -6.74 -0.80
C LEU A 8 -22.04 -5.79 -1.20
N LYS A 9 -21.02 -5.62 -0.34
CA LYS A 9 -19.82 -4.82 -0.66
C LYS A 9 -18.98 -5.39 -1.81
N ARG A 10 -19.15 -6.66 -2.16
CA ARG A 10 -18.45 -7.31 -3.28
C ARG A 10 -19.13 -7.09 -4.63
N ILE A 11 -20.32 -6.53 -4.66
CA ILE A 11 -21.00 -6.18 -5.91
C ILE A 11 -20.09 -5.23 -6.71
N ASP A 12 -20.00 -5.47 -8.02
CA ASP A 12 -19.26 -4.59 -8.91
C ASP A 12 -19.94 -3.21 -8.98
N LEU A 13 -19.29 -2.23 -8.36
CA LEU A 13 -19.79 -0.87 -8.31
C LEU A 13 -19.92 -0.24 -9.72
N ILE A 14 -19.02 -0.61 -10.64
CA ILE A 14 -19.08 -0.10 -12.02
C ILE A 14 -20.33 -0.63 -12.70
N ALA A 15 -20.58 -1.95 -12.59
CA ALA A 15 -21.76 -2.57 -13.15
C ALA A 15 -23.04 -2.00 -12.53
N TYR A 16 -23.07 -1.78 -11.20
CA TYR A 16 -24.21 -1.15 -10.55
C TYR A 16 -24.40 0.30 -11.01
N ALA A 17 -23.35 1.12 -10.99
CA ALA A 17 -23.42 2.54 -11.36
C ALA A 17 -23.89 2.73 -12.82
N THR A 18 -23.45 1.88 -13.74
CA THR A 18 -23.91 1.95 -15.15
C THR A 18 -25.40 1.73 -15.27
N THR A 19 -26.01 0.88 -14.44
CA THR A 19 -27.48 0.74 -14.39
C THR A 19 -28.17 1.95 -13.76
N GLN A 20 -27.45 2.82 -13.08
CA GLN A 20 -27.92 4.08 -12.52
C GLN A 20 -27.65 5.29 -13.43
N GLY A 21 -27.33 5.06 -14.71
CA GLY A 21 -27.13 6.11 -15.71
C GLY A 21 -25.71 6.67 -15.78
N TYR A 22 -24.74 6.05 -15.10
CA TYR A 22 -23.35 6.45 -15.29
C TYR A 22 -22.75 5.82 -16.55
N VAL A 23 -21.91 6.58 -17.23
CA VAL A 23 -21.16 6.14 -18.43
C VAL A 23 -19.67 6.16 -18.12
N VAL A 24 -18.97 5.14 -18.60
CA VAL A 24 -17.50 5.06 -18.44
C VAL A 24 -16.82 6.07 -19.33
N ASP A 25 -16.06 7.00 -18.74
CA ASP A 25 -15.16 7.87 -19.49
C ASP A 25 -13.83 7.15 -19.78
N ARG A 26 -13.73 6.58 -20.97
CA ARG A 26 -12.53 5.82 -21.39
C ARG A 26 -11.28 6.67 -21.51
N ARG A 27 -11.42 7.98 -21.74
CA ARG A 27 -10.28 8.89 -21.95
C ARG A 27 -9.59 9.19 -20.62
N GLU A 28 -10.37 9.29 -19.55
CA GLU A 28 -9.88 9.59 -18.21
C GLU A 28 -9.67 8.31 -17.35
N SER A 29 -10.10 7.15 -17.83
CA SER A 29 -9.93 5.87 -17.14
C SER A 29 -8.55 5.28 -17.38
N SER A 30 -8.04 4.56 -16.39
CA SER A 30 -6.78 3.82 -16.45
C SER A 30 -7.01 2.33 -16.16
N ARG A 31 -5.96 1.51 -16.20
CA ARG A 31 -6.04 0.09 -15.79
C ARG A 31 -6.38 -0.10 -14.31
N GLN A 32 -6.14 0.91 -13.48
CA GLN A 32 -6.31 0.82 -12.02
C GLN A 32 -7.52 1.59 -11.50
N SER A 33 -8.07 2.52 -12.31
CA SER A 33 -9.20 3.36 -11.95
C SER A 33 -10.11 3.59 -13.13
N VAL A 34 -11.41 3.47 -12.91
CA VAL A 34 -12.44 3.75 -13.91
C VAL A 34 -13.14 5.04 -13.54
N VAL A 35 -13.13 6.00 -14.45
CA VAL A 35 -13.87 7.25 -14.31
C VAL A 35 -15.28 7.05 -14.87
N LEU A 36 -16.27 7.38 -14.07
CA LEU A 36 -17.68 7.30 -14.42
C LEU A 36 -18.31 8.69 -14.33
N ARG A 37 -19.11 9.05 -15.34
CA ARG A 37 -19.85 10.30 -15.38
C ARG A 37 -21.33 10.05 -15.55
N ARG A 38 -22.15 10.88 -14.94
CA ARG A 38 -23.59 10.92 -15.14
C ARG A 38 -23.99 12.32 -15.57
N ASP A 39 -24.56 12.44 -16.77
CA ASP A 39 -24.84 13.76 -17.38
C ASP A 39 -26.04 14.46 -16.76
N SER A 40 -26.98 13.70 -16.20
CA SER A 40 -28.23 14.27 -15.63
C SER A 40 -27.98 15.27 -14.48
N ASP A 41 -26.93 15.09 -13.71
CA ASP A 41 -26.55 15.92 -12.57
C ASP A 41 -25.07 16.29 -12.57
N GLN A 42 -24.37 15.98 -13.67
CA GLN A 42 -22.96 16.24 -13.86
C GLN A 42 -22.09 15.54 -12.79
N ASP A 43 -22.58 14.44 -12.19
CA ASP A 43 -21.83 13.70 -11.18
C ASP A 43 -20.67 12.91 -11.83
N LYS A 44 -19.49 13.02 -11.21
CA LYS A 44 -18.28 12.35 -11.68
C LYS A 44 -17.61 11.65 -10.53
N ILE A 45 -17.41 10.35 -10.68
CA ILE A 45 -16.75 9.50 -9.68
C ILE A 45 -15.58 8.72 -10.28
N ILE A 46 -14.60 8.41 -9.46
CA ILE A 46 -13.47 7.55 -9.79
C ILE A 46 -13.65 6.27 -8.96
N VAL A 47 -13.70 5.13 -9.64
CA VAL A 47 -13.81 3.81 -9.00
C VAL A 47 -12.49 3.07 -9.11
N THR A 48 -11.98 2.58 -7.98
CA THR A 48 -10.78 1.75 -7.91
C THR A 48 -11.07 0.45 -7.19
N LYS A 49 -10.19 -0.55 -7.35
CA LYS A 49 -10.23 -1.76 -6.53
C LYS A 49 -9.44 -1.53 -5.25
N GLY A 50 -10.09 -1.66 -4.11
CA GLY A 50 -9.44 -1.67 -2.80
C GLY A 50 -8.57 -2.92 -2.60
N ARG A 51 -7.71 -2.92 -1.57
CA ARG A 51 -6.80 -4.04 -1.25
C ARG A 51 -7.50 -5.38 -1.02
N ASN A 52 -8.75 -5.35 -0.59
CA ASN A 52 -9.59 -6.53 -0.36
C ASN A 52 -10.41 -6.97 -1.59
N GLY A 53 -10.12 -6.42 -2.77
CA GLY A 53 -10.83 -6.68 -4.01
C GLY A 53 -12.19 -5.96 -4.14
N MET A 54 -12.64 -5.28 -3.11
CA MET A 54 -13.88 -4.50 -3.14
C MET A 54 -13.68 -3.21 -3.94
N SER A 55 -14.73 -2.77 -4.65
CA SER A 55 -14.72 -1.47 -5.32
C SER A 55 -14.85 -0.35 -4.30
N ILE A 56 -14.01 0.68 -4.45
CA ILE A 56 -14.08 1.93 -3.68
C ILE A 56 -14.25 3.06 -4.68
N TYR A 57 -15.13 4.02 -4.39
CA TYR A 57 -15.29 5.20 -5.20
C TYR A 57 -14.89 6.47 -4.46
N PHE A 58 -14.57 7.49 -5.24
CA PHE A 58 -14.30 8.86 -4.80
C PHE A 58 -15.05 9.80 -5.73
N SER A 59 -15.81 10.75 -5.18
CA SER A 59 -16.38 11.84 -5.95
C SER A 59 -15.30 12.88 -6.31
N VAL A 60 -15.37 13.42 -7.51
CA VAL A 60 -14.46 14.50 -7.95
C VAL A 60 -14.87 15.86 -7.36
N ARG A 61 -16.12 15.99 -6.89
CA ARG A 61 -16.69 17.25 -6.40
C ARG A 61 -16.68 17.40 -4.88
N ASP A 62 -16.68 16.29 -4.15
CA ASP A 62 -16.80 16.27 -2.70
C ASP A 62 -15.89 15.20 -2.12
N ASP A 63 -14.83 15.62 -1.45
CA ASP A 63 -13.87 14.70 -0.81
C ASP A 63 -14.49 13.85 0.31
N ALA A 64 -15.60 14.28 0.88
CA ALA A 64 -16.35 13.50 1.86
C ALA A 64 -17.21 12.42 1.19
N ASP A 65 -17.52 12.54 -0.11
CA ASP A 65 -18.30 11.56 -0.86
C ASP A 65 -17.40 10.46 -1.44
N ARG A 66 -17.09 9.50 -0.60
CA ARG A 66 -16.25 8.34 -0.91
C ARG A 66 -16.69 7.13 -0.11
N GLY A 67 -16.32 5.93 -0.55
CA GLY A 67 -16.59 4.70 0.17
C GLY A 67 -16.80 3.50 -0.74
N THR A 68 -17.58 2.55 -0.24
CA THR A 68 -17.96 1.32 -0.94
C THR A 68 -19.29 1.52 -1.69
N ILE A 69 -19.78 0.48 -2.35
CA ILE A 69 -21.14 0.48 -2.95
C ILE A 69 -22.24 0.81 -1.94
N ILE A 70 -22.05 0.46 -0.65
CA ILE A 70 -23.02 0.78 0.41
C ILE A 70 -23.16 2.29 0.54
N ASP A 71 -22.01 2.98 0.68
CA ASP A 71 -21.95 4.43 0.82
C ASP A 71 -22.47 5.12 -0.45
N PHE A 72 -22.13 4.57 -1.63
CA PHE A 72 -22.62 5.06 -2.91
C PHE A 72 -24.15 5.03 -3.00
N VAL A 73 -24.78 3.91 -2.66
CA VAL A 73 -26.24 3.77 -2.71
C VAL A 73 -26.91 4.67 -1.68
N GLN A 74 -26.38 4.73 -0.47
CA GLN A 74 -26.93 5.61 0.58
C GLN A 74 -26.98 7.07 0.12
N ARG A 75 -25.88 7.57 -0.42
CA ARG A 75 -25.76 8.97 -0.82
C ARG A 75 -26.57 9.30 -2.07
N ARG A 76 -26.54 8.43 -3.08
CA ARG A 76 -27.23 8.68 -4.37
C ARG A 76 -28.74 8.46 -4.29
N LYS A 77 -29.23 7.63 -3.36
CA LYS A 77 -30.65 7.34 -3.18
C LYS A 77 -31.25 7.94 -1.91
N GLY A 78 -30.45 8.51 -1.03
CA GLY A 78 -30.92 9.10 0.23
C GLY A 78 -31.56 8.07 1.18
N VAL A 79 -31.10 6.81 1.16
CA VAL A 79 -31.69 5.72 1.93
C VAL A 79 -30.78 5.30 3.09
N ASN A 80 -31.39 4.75 4.15
CA ASN A 80 -30.66 4.13 5.25
C ASN A 80 -30.11 2.74 4.86
N LEU A 81 -29.34 2.11 5.75
CA LEU A 81 -28.71 0.81 5.49
C LEU A 81 -29.73 -0.30 5.12
N GLY A 82 -30.93 -0.28 5.70
CA GLY A 82 -32.02 -1.21 5.34
C GLY A 82 -32.45 -1.01 3.88
N GLY A 83 -32.61 0.24 3.45
CA GLY A 83 -32.93 0.59 2.07
C GLY A 83 -31.83 0.17 1.09
N VAL A 84 -30.54 0.32 1.48
CA VAL A 84 -29.41 -0.17 0.69
C VAL A 84 -29.48 -1.67 0.46
N ARG A 85 -29.74 -2.45 1.52
CA ARG A 85 -29.89 -3.92 1.41
C ARG A 85 -31.03 -4.30 0.47
N ALA A 86 -32.19 -3.67 0.62
CA ALA A 86 -33.34 -3.94 -0.25
C ALA A 86 -33.00 -3.61 -1.73
N GLU A 87 -32.38 -2.49 -1.97
CA GLU A 87 -31.98 -2.06 -3.33
C GLU A 87 -30.98 -3.02 -3.98
N LEU A 88 -29.90 -3.36 -3.27
CA LEU A 88 -28.84 -4.22 -3.82
C LEU A 88 -29.32 -5.68 -3.98
N ARG A 89 -30.19 -6.18 -3.11
CA ARG A 89 -30.86 -7.49 -3.30
C ARG A 89 -31.71 -7.50 -4.56
N ARG A 90 -32.52 -6.44 -4.76
CA ARG A 90 -33.39 -6.30 -5.95
C ARG A 90 -32.52 -6.25 -7.21
N TRP A 91 -31.45 -5.47 -7.19
CA TRP A 91 -30.52 -5.36 -8.32
C TRP A 91 -29.87 -6.70 -8.65
N LEU A 92 -29.36 -7.44 -7.65
CA LEU A 92 -28.81 -8.80 -7.83
C LEU A 92 -29.84 -9.79 -8.39
N GLY A 93 -31.10 -9.68 -7.98
CA GLY A 93 -32.20 -10.50 -8.52
C GLY A 93 -32.49 -10.21 -9.99
N ALA A 94 -32.37 -8.96 -10.40
CA ALA A 94 -32.58 -8.53 -11.79
C ALA A 94 -31.35 -8.78 -12.68
N HIS A 95 -30.16 -9.02 -12.09
CA HIS A 95 -28.88 -9.19 -12.80
C HIS A 95 -28.18 -10.49 -12.36
N PRO A 96 -28.66 -11.68 -12.75
CA PRO A 96 -28.10 -12.97 -12.32
C PRO A 96 -26.61 -13.15 -12.65
N ALA A 97 -26.14 -12.60 -13.77
CA ALA A 97 -24.71 -12.62 -14.13
C ALA A 97 -23.83 -11.82 -13.14
N ALA A 98 -24.36 -10.73 -12.58
CA ALA A 98 -23.67 -9.96 -11.54
C ALA A 98 -23.62 -10.70 -10.19
N ARG A 99 -24.57 -11.61 -9.93
CA ARG A 99 -24.56 -12.50 -8.77
C ARG A 99 -23.46 -13.57 -8.89
N ALA A 100 -23.19 -14.07 -10.07
CA ALA A 100 -22.10 -15.00 -10.33
C ALA A 100 -20.73 -14.33 -10.10
N THR A 101 -20.59 -13.03 -10.42
CA THR A 101 -19.38 -12.26 -10.17
C THR A 101 -19.23 -11.81 -8.71
N SER A 102 -20.29 -11.83 -7.90
CA SER A 102 -20.26 -11.53 -6.47
C SER A 102 -19.96 -12.75 -5.59
N GLN A 103 -20.01 -13.97 -6.15
CA GLN A 103 -19.45 -15.15 -5.48
C GLN A 103 -17.93 -15.11 -5.55
N PRO A 104 -17.21 -15.64 -4.54
CA PRO A 104 -15.76 -15.77 -4.59
C PRO A 104 -15.37 -16.88 -5.59
N GLU A 105 -15.69 -16.71 -6.83
CA GLU A 105 -14.80 -17.32 -7.81
C GLU A 105 -13.51 -16.55 -7.67
N GLY A 106 -12.49 -17.25 -7.16
CA GLY A 106 -11.13 -16.83 -7.30
C GLY A 106 -10.85 -16.43 -8.74
N ARG A 107 -11.18 -15.20 -9.10
CA ARG A 107 -10.32 -14.51 -10.07
C ARG A 107 -9.00 -14.45 -9.35
N GLY A 108 -8.17 -15.37 -9.79
CA GLY A 108 -6.84 -15.57 -9.33
C GLY A 108 -6.23 -14.20 -9.10
N ALA A 109 -5.68 -14.01 -7.93
CA ALA A 109 -4.61 -13.06 -7.75
C ALA A 109 -3.89 -13.06 -9.10
N SER A 110 -3.85 -11.92 -9.81
CA SER A 110 -3.18 -11.83 -11.13
C SER A 110 -1.99 -12.74 -11.04
N ASP A 111 -1.96 -13.78 -11.89
CA ASP A 111 -1.05 -14.90 -11.67
C ASP A 111 0.32 -14.32 -11.34
N PHE A 112 0.80 -14.64 -10.13
CA PHE A 112 2.07 -14.11 -9.68
C PHE A 112 3.13 -14.57 -10.65
N ASP A 113 3.72 -13.65 -11.36
CA ASP A 113 4.76 -13.89 -12.33
C ASP A 113 6.08 -13.24 -11.86
N ARG A 114 6.85 -14.01 -11.10
CA ARG A 114 8.18 -13.59 -10.62
C ARG A 114 9.12 -13.23 -11.77
N VAL A 115 9.02 -13.93 -12.90
CA VAL A 115 9.86 -13.66 -14.06
C VAL A 115 9.55 -12.30 -14.67
N ALA A 116 8.25 -11.99 -14.83
CA ALA A 116 7.83 -10.67 -15.29
C ALA A 116 8.23 -9.55 -14.32
N ILE A 117 8.06 -9.77 -13.00
CA ILE A 117 8.49 -8.82 -11.96
C ILE A 117 10.01 -8.60 -12.01
N SER A 118 10.79 -9.69 -12.07
CA SER A 118 12.25 -9.61 -12.14
C SER A 118 12.73 -8.89 -13.39
N ARG A 119 12.11 -9.17 -14.55
CA ARG A 119 12.40 -8.48 -15.81
C ARG A 119 12.08 -6.98 -15.72
N ALA A 120 10.92 -6.64 -15.16
CA ALA A 120 10.54 -5.24 -14.99
C ALA A 120 11.54 -4.49 -14.10
N LEU A 121 11.91 -5.05 -12.92
CA LEU A 121 12.88 -4.44 -12.02
C LEU A 121 14.28 -4.35 -12.61
N ALA A 122 14.74 -5.38 -13.33
CA ALA A 122 16.05 -5.40 -13.96
C ALA A 122 16.18 -4.33 -15.06
N GLY A 123 15.09 -3.93 -15.69
CA GLY A 123 15.05 -2.84 -16.68
C GLY A 123 15.01 -1.42 -16.07
N MET A 124 14.84 -1.31 -14.74
CA MET A 124 14.77 -0.01 -14.09
C MET A 124 16.15 0.53 -13.73
N ARG A 125 16.28 1.85 -13.71
CA ARG A 125 17.52 2.52 -13.37
C ARG A 125 17.71 2.56 -11.85
N VAL A 126 18.87 2.12 -11.36
CA VAL A 126 19.28 2.36 -9.96
C VAL A 126 19.40 3.86 -9.76
N CYS A 127 18.78 4.36 -8.70
CA CYS A 127 18.73 5.79 -8.43
C CYS A 127 19.49 6.13 -7.16
N HIS A 128 20.53 6.96 -7.28
CA HIS A 128 21.29 7.50 -6.16
C HIS A 128 20.83 8.90 -5.75
N GLU A 129 20.04 9.54 -6.60
CA GLU A 129 19.38 10.81 -6.34
C GLU A 129 18.05 10.84 -7.09
N HIS A 130 16.95 10.90 -6.34
CA HIS A 130 15.61 10.89 -6.91
C HIS A 130 14.86 12.16 -6.51
N PRO A 131 14.32 12.95 -7.48
CA PRO A 131 13.64 14.22 -7.19
C PRO A 131 12.48 14.10 -6.21
N TYR A 132 11.72 13.01 -6.28
CA TYR A 132 10.63 12.75 -5.33
C TYR A 132 11.14 12.55 -3.90
N LEU A 133 12.26 11.86 -3.71
CA LEU A 133 12.86 11.66 -2.38
C LEU A 133 13.49 12.95 -1.87
N ALA A 134 14.15 13.73 -2.74
CA ALA A 134 14.65 15.06 -2.40
C ALA A 134 13.51 15.98 -1.93
N ALA A 135 12.37 15.96 -2.63
CA ALA A 135 11.17 16.71 -2.23
C ALA A 135 10.55 16.20 -0.90
N ARG A 136 10.91 14.98 -0.44
CA ARG A 136 10.57 14.42 0.87
C ARG A 136 11.64 14.70 1.93
N GLY A 137 12.61 15.56 1.61
CA GLY A 137 13.70 15.93 2.50
C GLY A 137 14.83 14.89 2.64
N ILE A 138 14.83 13.82 1.81
CA ILE A 138 15.90 12.80 1.85
C ILE A 138 17.10 13.29 1.05
N SER A 139 18.22 13.47 1.74
CA SER A 139 19.45 14.00 1.15
C SER A 139 20.08 13.06 0.11
N PRO A 140 20.83 13.60 -0.85
CA PRO A 140 21.58 12.77 -1.81
C PRO A 140 22.53 11.79 -1.13
N GLN A 141 23.14 12.16 -0.02
CA GLN A 141 24.07 11.30 0.74
C GLN A 141 23.38 10.04 1.25
N ILE A 142 22.16 10.17 1.79
CA ILE A 142 21.37 9.02 2.24
C ILE A 142 20.89 8.18 1.05
N GLN A 143 20.49 8.81 -0.04
CA GLN A 143 20.04 8.08 -1.23
C GLN A 143 21.19 7.29 -1.89
N ALA A 144 22.43 7.78 -1.77
CA ALA A 144 23.64 7.14 -2.30
C ALA A 144 24.29 6.16 -1.30
N ASP A 145 23.81 6.05 -0.06
CA ASP A 145 24.34 5.13 0.94
C ASP A 145 24.27 3.67 0.43
N GLU A 146 25.35 2.93 0.58
CA GLU A 146 25.50 1.56 0.07
C GLU A 146 24.42 0.60 0.59
N ARG A 147 23.86 0.85 1.77
CA ARG A 147 22.74 0.05 2.31
C ARG A 147 21.50 0.11 1.43
N PHE A 148 21.28 1.24 0.76
CA PHE A 148 20.11 1.49 -0.10
C PHE A 148 20.38 1.26 -1.58
N ARG A 149 21.61 0.88 -1.96
CA ARG A 149 21.96 0.62 -3.35
C ARG A 149 21.08 -0.48 -3.95
N GLY A 150 20.41 -0.17 -5.06
CA GLY A 150 19.43 -1.07 -5.70
C GLY A 150 18.12 -1.28 -4.90
N ARG A 151 17.92 -0.49 -3.84
CA ARG A 151 16.66 -0.49 -3.04
C ARG A 151 15.73 0.65 -3.42
N VAL A 152 16.26 1.63 -4.13
CA VAL A 152 15.52 2.70 -4.78
C VAL A 152 15.85 2.65 -6.27
N LEU A 153 14.82 2.46 -7.08
CA LEU A 153 14.93 2.45 -8.54
C LEU A 153 14.04 3.57 -9.11
N ALA A 154 14.28 3.93 -10.36
CA ALA A 154 13.41 4.81 -11.12
C ALA A 154 12.89 4.06 -12.36
N ASP A 155 11.57 4.13 -12.57
CA ASP A 155 10.95 3.63 -13.79
C ASP A 155 11.08 4.64 -14.95
N GLU A 156 10.65 4.24 -16.14
CA GLU A 156 10.70 5.08 -17.36
C GLU A 156 9.90 6.39 -17.24
N ARG A 157 8.95 6.45 -16.32
CA ARG A 157 8.13 7.65 -16.04
C ARG A 157 8.74 8.54 -14.96
N GLY A 158 9.90 8.17 -14.42
CA GLY A 158 10.57 8.89 -13.33
C GLY A 158 9.90 8.70 -11.96
N ASN A 159 9.12 7.65 -11.77
CA ASN A 159 8.60 7.31 -10.45
C ASN A 159 9.67 6.65 -9.59
N ALA A 160 9.65 6.90 -8.29
CA ALA A 160 10.42 6.14 -7.32
C ALA A 160 9.82 4.73 -7.15
N VAL A 161 10.65 3.72 -7.28
CA VAL A 161 10.26 2.31 -7.17
C VAL A 161 11.03 1.66 -6.04
N PHE A 162 10.29 0.97 -5.17
CA PHE A 162 10.82 0.27 -4.00
C PHE A 162 10.57 -1.24 -4.17
N PRO A 163 11.58 -2.04 -4.58
CA PRO A 163 11.43 -3.48 -4.76
C PRO A 163 11.05 -4.17 -3.44
N HIS A 164 10.24 -5.22 -3.54
CA HIS A 164 9.91 -6.11 -2.42
C HIS A 164 10.51 -7.49 -2.66
N TRP A 165 11.02 -8.07 -1.60
CA TRP A 165 11.60 -9.42 -1.56
C TRP A 165 10.77 -10.37 -0.72
N ASP A 166 10.83 -11.64 -1.06
CA ASP A 166 10.55 -12.79 -0.22
C ASP A 166 11.77 -13.73 -0.20
N ALA A 167 11.64 -14.94 0.36
CA ALA A 167 12.74 -15.91 0.47
C ALA A 167 13.35 -16.32 -0.90
N GLU A 168 12.59 -16.18 -1.99
CA GLU A 168 13.00 -16.59 -3.34
C GLU A 168 13.53 -15.42 -4.19
N GLY A 169 13.53 -14.19 -3.67
CA GLY A 169 14.01 -12.98 -4.37
C GLY A 169 12.91 -11.94 -4.59
N TRP A 170 13.00 -11.21 -5.70
CA TRP A 170 12.01 -10.18 -6.03
C TRP A 170 10.60 -10.76 -6.19
N CYS A 171 9.64 -10.21 -5.48
CA CYS A 171 8.24 -10.65 -5.53
C CYS A 171 7.25 -9.55 -5.90
N GLY A 172 7.69 -8.30 -5.96
CA GLY A 172 6.87 -7.15 -6.32
C GLY A 172 7.61 -5.85 -6.09
N PHE A 173 6.93 -4.74 -6.26
CA PHE A 173 7.49 -3.42 -5.97
C PHE A 173 6.40 -2.37 -5.74
N GLU A 174 6.69 -1.42 -4.86
CA GLU A 174 5.90 -0.20 -4.72
C GLU A 174 6.34 0.85 -5.73
N VAL A 175 5.39 1.66 -6.19
CA VAL A 175 5.63 2.81 -7.06
C VAL A 175 5.11 4.06 -6.35
N ARG A 176 5.94 5.10 -6.29
CA ARG A 176 5.63 6.36 -5.63
C ARG A 176 6.04 7.56 -6.47
N ASN A 177 5.18 8.56 -6.50
CA ASN A 177 5.52 9.92 -6.94
C ASN A 177 4.71 10.93 -6.11
N ARG A 178 4.66 12.21 -6.52
CA ARG A 178 3.96 13.27 -5.77
C ARG A 178 2.45 13.02 -5.61
N THR A 179 1.82 12.36 -6.58
CA THR A 179 0.36 12.19 -6.66
C THR A 179 -0.08 10.73 -6.66
N PHE A 180 0.87 9.80 -6.78
CA PHE A 180 0.56 8.37 -6.91
C PHE A 180 1.31 7.52 -5.89
N ARG A 181 0.57 6.58 -5.30
CA ARG A 181 1.05 5.49 -4.49
C ARG A 181 0.38 4.20 -4.93
N GLY A 182 1.15 3.22 -5.36
CA GLY A 182 0.61 1.94 -5.82
C GLY A 182 1.58 0.78 -5.65
N PHE A 183 1.10 -0.41 -5.98
CA PHE A 183 1.89 -1.64 -6.02
C PHE A 183 1.76 -2.25 -7.42
N CYS A 184 2.82 -2.92 -7.90
CA CYS A 184 2.87 -3.48 -9.25
C CYS A 184 1.76 -4.52 -9.47
N ALA A 185 1.21 -4.53 -10.69
CA ALA A 185 0.28 -5.58 -11.11
C ALA A 185 1.03 -6.93 -11.21
N GLY A 186 0.37 -8.02 -10.84
CA GLY A 186 0.98 -9.37 -10.85
C GLY A 186 2.04 -9.60 -9.78
N GLY A 187 2.37 -8.60 -8.96
CA GLY A 187 3.31 -8.74 -7.86
C GLY A 187 2.65 -9.20 -6.56
N ARG A 188 3.47 -9.76 -5.68
CA ARG A 188 3.09 -10.09 -4.30
C ARG A 188 3.81 -9.16 -3.33
N LYS A 189 3.11 -8.76 -2.28
CA LYS A 189 3.68 -7.94 -1.22
C LYS A 189 4.59 -8.79 -0.35
N GLY A 190 5.88 -8.51 -0.42
CA GLY A 190 6.91 -9.03 0.48
C GLY A 190 7.41 -7.93 1.42
N ALA A 191 8.70 -7.87 1.69
CA ALA A 191 9.35 -6.80 2.44
C ALA A 191 10.30 -6.02 1.53
N TRP A 192 10.29 -4.69 1.62
CA TRP A 192 11.44 -3.91 1.18
C TRP A 192 12.51 -3.99 2.26
N VAL A 193 13.74 -4.31 1.87
CA VAL A 193 14.83 -4.54 2.83
C VAL A 193 16.14 -3.98 2.29
N THR A 194 16.98 -3.41 3.14
CA THR A 194 18.32 -2.93 2.79
C THR A 194 19.28 -4.08 2.51
N SER A 195 20.44 -3.78 1.92
CA SER A 195 21.51 -4.78 1.74
C SER A 195 22.10 -5.18 3.08
N GLN A 196 22.69 -6.39 3.15
CA GLN A 196 23.44 -6.90 4.32
C GLN A 196 22.63 -6.90 5.65
N TRP A 197 21.31 -6.96 5.57
CA TRP A 197 20.43 -6.88 6.73
C TRP A 197 20.63 -8.05 7.72
N GLU A 198 21.04 -9.23 7.26
CA GLU A 198 21.26 -10.41 8.11
C GLU A 198 22.38 -10.18 9.13
N GLU A 199 23.43 -9.52 8.70
CA GLU A 199 24.63 -9.26 9.52
C GLU A 199 24.59 -7.90 10.25
N ALA A 200 23.56 -7.10 9.99
CA ALA A 200 23.43 -5.79 10.60
C ALA A 200 23.28 -5.91 12.13
N PRO A 201 23.92 -5.04 12.92
CA PRO A 201 23.81 -5.08 14.38
C PRO A 201 22.41 -4.75 14.88
N GLU A 202 21.60 -4.13 14.01
CA GLU A 202 20.23 -3.72 14.29
C GLU A 202 19.41 -3.73 13.01
N VAL A 203 18.16 -4.21 13.08
CA VAL A 203 17.18 -4.11 12.00
C VAL A 203 16.01 -3.26 12.47
N VAL A 204 15.82 -2.11 11.82
CA VAL A 204 14.73 -1.19 12.09
C VAL A 204 13.56 -1.49 11.14
N ILE A 205 12.41 -1.83 11.70
CA ILE A 205 11.21 -2.15 10.93
C ILE A 205 10.31 -0.92 10.88
N VAL A 206 9.96 -0.49 9.67
CA VAL A 206 9.19 0.72 9.41
C VAL A 206 7.97 0.42 8.51
N GLU A 207 7.03 1.36 8.43
CA GLU A 207 5.85 1.18 7.59
C GLU A 207 6.12 1.42 6.11
N SER A 208 7.01 2.33 5.74
CA SER A 208 7.39 2.58 4.36
C SER A 208 8.90 2.65 4.17
N ALA A 209 9.36 2.40 2.95
CA ALA A 209 10.77 2.58 2.59
C ALA A 209 11.25 4.02 2.82
N ILE A 210 10.34 5.01 2.65
CA ILE A 210 10.64 6.42 2.90
C ILE A 210 10.93 6.65 4.38
N ASP A 211 10.21 6.00 5.30
CA ASP A 211 10.48 6.08 6.74
C ASP A 211 11.84 5.47 7.09
N GLY A 212 12.23 4.39 6.42
CA GLY A 212 13.57 3.81 6.58
C GLY A 212 14.68 4.77 6.16
N LEU A 213 14.54 5.42 5.01
CA LEU A 213 15.46 6.45 4.54
C LEU A 213 15.47 7.67 5.48
N SER A 214 14.32 8.09 5.98
CA SER A 214 14.16 9.21 6.90
C SER A 214 14.83 8.93 8.25
N HIS A 215 14.61 7.74 8.81
CA HIS A 215 15.27 7.31 10.04
C HIS A 215 16.79 7.32 9.88
N ALA A 216 17.31 6.74 8.78
CA ALA A 216 18.73 6.77 8.49
C ALA A 216 19.29 8.18 8.40
N GLN A 217 18.57 9.12 7.81
CA GLN A 217 18.96 10.52 7.72
C GLN A 217 19.01 11.21 9.08
N LEU A 218 18.02 10.96 9.93
CA LEU A 218 18.00 11.53 11.29
C LEU A 218 19.18 11.04 12.13
N VAL A 219 19.53 9.74 12.00
CA VAL A 219 20.70 9.16 12.66
C VAL A 219 21.99 9.80 12.12
N ALA A 220 22.14 9.88 10.80
CA ALA A 220 23.32 10.48 10.17
C ALA A 220 23.50 11.97 10.52
N ALA A 221 22.40 12.69 10.74
CA ALA A 221 22.40 14.08 11.17
C ALA A 221 22.61 14.26 12.70
N GLY A 222 22.77 13.18 13.47
CA GLY A 222 22.87 13.23 14.94
C GLY A 222 21.59 13.70 15.66
N LYS A 223 20.46 13.65 14.96
CA LYS A 223 19.14 14.04 15.50
C LYS A 223 18.37 12.85 16.12
N LEU A 224 18.92 11.66 16.01
CA LEU A 224 18.37 10.44 16.58
C LEU A 224 19.49 9.54 17.07
N GLU A 225 19.44 9.15 18.34
CA GLU A 225 20.37 8.18 18.92
C GLU A 225 19.94 6.77 18.53
N ALA A 226 20.56 6.23 17.47
CA ALA A 226 20.34 4.88 17.00
C ALA A 226 21.60 4.38 16.30
N ASN A 227 21.64 3.09 15.93
CA ASN A 227 22.79 2.50 15.31
C ASN A 227 23.00 3.02 13.87
N ALA A 228 24.14 3.66 13.61
CA ALA A 228 24.47 4.19 12.29
C ALA A 228 24.62 3.10 11.20
N LYS A 229 24.84 1.83 11.60
CA LYS A 229 24.92 0.66 10.72
C LYS A 229 23.62 -0.17 10.71
N ALA A 230 22.50 0.40 11.19
CA ALA A 230 21.24 -0.29 11.16
C ALA A 230 20.80 -0.62 9.73
N ALA A 231 20.24 -1.80 9.55
CA ALA A 231 19.49 -2.17 8.36
C ALA A 231 18.01 -1.79 8.54
N TYR A 232 17.29 -1.73 7.42
CA TYR A 232 15.87 -1.35 7.41
C TYR A 232 15.04 -2.39 6.71
N LEU A 233 13.88 -2.68 7.28
CA LEU A 233 12.83 -3.50 6.68
C LEU A 233 11.52 -2.71 6.66
N SER A 234 10.90 -2.55 5.49
CA SER A 234 9.59 -1.94 5.39
C SER A 234 8.52 -2.96 5.02
N THR A 235 7.38 -2.86 5.71
CA THR A 235 6.19 -3.68 5.44
C THR A 235 5.33 -3.11 4.31
N GLY A 236 5.54 -1.86 3.92
CA GLY A 236 4.68 -1.12 2.98
C GLY A 236 3.25 -0.93 3.54
N GLY A 237 3.08 -0.78 4.86
CA GLY A 237 1.83 -0.68 5.62
C GLY A 237 1.39 -2.01 6.22
N ALA A 238 0.09 -2.18 6.49
CA ALA A 238 -0.47 -3.34 7.17
C ALA A 238 -0.09 -4.69 6.52
N LEU A 239 0.13 -5.70 7.36
CA LEU A 239 0.53 -7.04 6.95
C LEU A 239 -0.67 -7.88 6.50
N GLY A 240 -0.56 -8.49 5.32
CA GLY A 240 -1.42 -9.60 4.91
C GLY A 240 -0.89 -10.94 5.46
N SER A 241 -1.72 -12.00 5.41
CA SER A 241 -1.34 -13.32 5.96
C SER A 241 -0.01 -13.85 5.39
N ARG A 242 0.14 -13.87 4.07
CA ARG A 242 1.39 -14.28 3.42
C ARG A 242 2.56 -13.36 3.78
N GLN A 243 2.34 -12.07 3.86
CA GLN A 243 3.41 -11.11 4.19
C GLN A 243 3.93 -11.30 5.62
N ARG A 244 3.09 -11.76 6.56
CA ARG A 244 3.52 -12.14 7.92
C ARG A 244 4.58 -13.24 7.88
N GLU A 245 4.39 -14.24 7.03
CA GLU A 245 5.36 -15.33 6.84
C GLU A 245 6.69 -14.79 6.30
N VAL A 246 6.63 -13.92 5.29
CA VAL A 246 7.82 -13.27 4.72
C VAL A 246 8.55 -12.44 5.77
N VAL A 247 7.85 -11.58 6.50
CA VAL A 247 8.47 -10.73 7.54
C VAL A 247 9.04 -11.61 8.67
N ARG A 248 8.33 -12.66 9.08
CA ARG A 248 8.85 -13.61 10.06
C ARG A 248 10.15 -14.26 9.59
N ASP A 249 10.22 -14.73 8.34
CA ASP A 249 11.43 -15.32 7.76
C ASP A 249 12.60 -14.35 7.82
N PHE A 250 12.42 -13.12 7.36
CA PHE A 250 13.45 -12.08 7.44
C PHE A 250 13.91 -11.85 8.88
N LEU A 251 12.99 -11.65 9.81
CA LEU A 251 13.34 -11.34 11.19
C LEU A 251 13.96 -12.52 11.95
N SER A 252 13.61 -13.76 11.60
CA SER A 252 14.22 -14.95 12.20
C SER A 252 15.69 -15.12 11.81
N ARG A 253 16.07 -14.65 10.63
CA ARG A 253 17.44 -14.70 10.07
C ARG A 253 18.30 -13.51 10.48
N ALA A 254 17.70 -12.38 10.85
CA ALA A 254 18.42 -11.22 11.33
C ALA A 254 19.22 -11.54 12.59
N ARG A 255 20.54 -11.26 12.62
CA ARG A 255 21.40 -11.54 13.78
C ARG A 255 21.34 -10.47 14.86
N GLY A 256 21.15 -9.21 14.45
CA GLY A 256 21.07 -8.08 15.35
C GLY A 256 19.77 -7.98 16.12
N ARG A 257 19.70 -6.98 17.00
CA ARG A 257 18.46 -6.66 17.69
C ARG A 257 17.40 -6.10 16.73
N ILE A 258 16.16 -6.21 17.09
CA ILE A 258 15.04 -5.73 16.29
C ILE A 258 14.47 -4.45 16.92
N VAL A 259 14.38 -3.39 16.13
CA VAL A 259 13.74 -2.14 16.52
C VAL A 259 12.47 -1.95 15.68
N ILE A 260 11.33 -1.85 16.34
CA ILE A 260 10.07 -1.59 15.65
C ILE A 260 9.83 -0.08 15.61
N GLY A 261 10.00 0.50 14.43
CA GLY A 261 9.88 1.93 14.13
C GLY A 261 8.64 2.27 13.31
N THR A 262 7.48 1.66 13.60
CA THR A 262 6.21 1.97 12.92
C THR A 262 5.65 3.33 13.37
N ASP A 263 4.71 3.88 12.61
CA ASP A 263 4.13 5.21 12.81
C ASP A 263 3.63 5.44 14.25
N ASN A 264 3.60 6.68 14.67
CA ASN A 264 3.09 7.09 15.99
C ASN A 264 1.59 7.37 15.92
N ASP A 265 0.84 6.32 15.57
CA ASP A 265 -0.61 6.35 15.55
C ASP A 265 -1.19 4.97 15.96
N PRO A 266 -2.52 4.85 16.21
CA PRO A 266 -3.12 3.59 16.61
C PRO A 266 -2.95 2.44 15.60
N ALA A 267 -2.73 2.73 14.31
CA ALA A 267 -2.47 1.71 13.29
C ALA A 267 -1.02 1.21 13.41
N GLY A 268 -0.06 2.12 13.61
CA GLY A 268 1.35 1.79 13.87
C GLY A 268 1.53 0.98 15.15
N ASP A 269 0.77 1.27 16.21
CA ASP A 269 0.81 0.50 17.45
C ASP A 269 0.28 -0.93 17.26
N ARG A 270 -0.80 -1.10 16.51
CA ARG A 270 -1.31 -2.45 16.17
C ARG A 270 -0.31 -3.23 15.34
N LEU A 271 0.29 -2.58 14.33
CA LEU A 271 1.31 -3.20 13.50
C LEU A 271 2.55 -3.57 14.31
N ALA A 272 2.98 -2.73 15.24
CA ALA A 272 4.09 -3.02 16.14
C ALA A 272 3.83 -4.27 17.01
N ALA A 273 2.64 -4.34 17.61
CA ALA A 273 2.23 -5.50 18.40
C ALA A 273 2.18 -6.80 17.54
N GLU A 274 1.68 -6.68 16.32
CA GLU A 274 1.64 -7.78 15.36
C GLU A 274 3.04 -8.27 14.98
N ILE A 275 3.98 -7.37 14.67
CA ILE A 275 5.36 -7.70 14.33
C ILE A 275 6.07 -8.39 15.50
N ALA A 276 5.90 -7.89 16.72
CA ALA A 276 6.50 -8.49 17.92
C ALA A 276 6.05 -9.94 18.12
N GLN A 277 4.81 -10.28 17.78
CA GLN A 277 4.29 -11.65 17.85
C GLN A 277 4.86 -12.60 16.78
N LEU A 278 5.45 -12.07 15.70
CA LEU A 278 6.03 -12.92 14.65
C LEU A 278 7.32 -13.63 15.09
N VAL A 279 8.06 -13.06 16.01
CA VAL A 279 9.38 -13.54 16.45
C VAL A 279 9.50 -13.54 17.98
N PRO A 280 8.73 -14.40 18.67
CA PRO A 280 8.76 -14.47 20.13
C PRO A 280 10.17 -14.86 20.62
N GLY A 281 10.61 -14.25 21.70
CA GLY A 281 11.93 -14.51 22.31
C GLY A 281 13.12 -13.75 21.68
N ARG A 282 12.87 -12.90 20.66
CA ARG A 282 13.89 -11.99 20.15
C ARG A 282 13.99 -10.72 21.03
N ASP A 283 15.18 -10.12 21.06
CA ASP A 283 15.37 -8.79 21.65
C ASP A 283 14.71 -7.74 20.74
N ILE A 284 13.61 -7.19 21.21
CA ILE A 284 12.77 -6.25 20.47
C ILE A 284 12.59 -4.98 21.29
N THR A 285 12.86 -3.85 20.67
CA THR A 285 12.57 -2.53 21.23
C THR A 285 11.60 -1.77 20.34
N ARG A 286 10.79 -0.89 20.92
CA ARG A 286 9.88 0.00 20.20
C ARG A 286 10.50 1.40 20.14
N ALA A 287 10.81 1.90 18.94
CA ALA A 287 11.14 3.29 18.69
C ALA A 287 9.94 3.99 18.07
N ARG A 288 9.55 5.16 18.62
CA ARG A 288 8.45 5.96 18.10
C ARG A 288 8.98 7.25 17.51
N PRO A 289 8.54 7.67 16.31
CA PRO A 289 8.80 9.02 15.85
C PRO A 289 8.07 10.02 16.77
N GLU A 290 8.64 11.19 16.95
CA GLU A 290 8.04 12.27 17.73
C GLU A 290 6.76 12.81 17.08
N TYR A 291 6.75 12.86 15.74
CA TYR A 291 5.58 13.21 14.94
C TYR A 291 4.86 11.93 14.45
N LYS A 292 4.00 12.05 13.45
CA LYS A 292 3.24 10.92 12.94
C LYS A 292 4.13 9.81 12.40
N ASP A 293 5.11 10.15 11.59
CA ASP A 293 6.06 9.24 10.96
C ASP A 293 7.49 9.82 10.93
N TRP A 294 8.47 9.01 10.53
CA TRP A 294 9.87 9.43 10.47
C TRP A 294 10.12 10.49 9.41
N ASN A 295 9.34 10.52 8.34
CA ASN A 295 9.48 11.52 7.30
C ASN A 295 8.93 12.88 7.74
N ASP A 296 7.91 12.92 8.57
CA ASP A 296 7.43 14.15 9.21
C ASP A 296 8.53 14.76 10.12
N MET A 297 9.33 13.94 10.81
CA MET A 297 10.47 14.41 11.59
C MET A 297 11.54 15.06 10.72
N VAL A 298 11.82 14.51 9.53
CA VAL A 298 12.76 15.12 8.58
C VAL A 298 12.21 16.45 8.09
N SER A 299 10.95 16.48 7.67
CA SER A 299 10.32 17.67 7.05
C SER A 299 10.17 18.86 8.02
N LYS A 300 10.01 18.59 9.32
CA LYS A 300 9.83 19.64 10.35
C LYS A 300 11.14 20.09 10.98
N ASN A 301 12.23 19.37 10.73
CA ASN A 301 13.56 19.70 11.24
C ASN A 301 14.49 20.34 10.19
N VAL A 302 13.93 20.69 9.03
CA VAL A 302 14.62 21.45 7.96
C VAL A 302 14.42 22.96 8.17
#